data_15e29087b7eb8cba097cc77537726b80
#
_entry.id   15e29087b7eb8cba097cc77537726b80
#
_cell.length_a   1.000
_cell.length_b   1.000
_cell.length_c   1.000
_cell.angle_alpha   90.00
_cell.angle_beta   90.00
_cell.angle_gamma   90.00
#
_symmetry.space_group_name_H-M   'P 1'
#
loop_
_entity.id
_entity.type
_entity.pdbx_description
1 polymer ?
#
loop_
_entity_poly.entity_id
_entity_poly.type
_entity_poly.pdbx_seq_one_letter_code
_entity_poly.pdbx_strand_id
1 'polypeptide(L)'
;RMYDPLDANKVIIFTDTDWQSQWFTDAFWHKEYIGVNGGTDKLKYAASVSYHGDDGMVAMSSYKVFTLHGSTSFKITKNLEASTTFDLSRQKKHPLIDNYYQAIGRGIIAAPTAREFDDNGDWCQLSSNGNAHSAGWYESFYDREQAINRASGTFGLKWNITDGLTAFAQYNYFDNSYRGSYYAYGERNGTPNNVSLERNT
;
A
#
# COMPACT_ATOMS: atom_id res chain seq x y z
N ARG A 1 -38.87 -14.31 8.45
CA ARG A 1 -39.85 -13.24 8.16
C ARG A 1 -40.69 -12.99 9.41
N MET A 2 -40.90 -11.75 9.72
CA MET A 2 -41.74 -11.31 10.84
C MET A 2 -42.54 -10.09 10.36
N TYR A 3 -43.79 -9.99 10.78
CA TYR A 3 -44.56 -8.78 10.52
C TYR A 3 -44.02 -7.64 11.39
N ASP A 4 -43.97 -6.43 10.82
CA ASP A 4 -43.61 -5.25 11.59
C ASP A 4 -44.64 -5.02 12.70
N PRO A 5 -44.26 -5.00 13.97
CA PRO A 5 -45.19 -4.80 15.07
C PRO A 5 -45.89 -3.43 15.04
N LEU A 6 -45.34 -2.49 14.28
CA LEU A 6 -45.87 -1.12 14.10
C LEU A 6 -46.71 -0.97 12.83
N ASP A 7 -46.60 -1.89 11.85
CA ASP A 7 -47.33 -1.86 10.61
C ASP A 7 -47.59 -3.30 10.09
N ALA A 8 -48.77 -3.79 10.31
CA ALA A 8 -49.14 -5.14 9.93
C ALA A 8 -49.08 -5.43 8.41
N ASN A 9 -48.99 -4.40 7.58
CA ASN A 9 -48.83 -4.55 6.12
C ASN A 9 -47.36 -4.70 5.69
N LYS A 10 -46.41 -4.52 6.61
CA LYS A 10 -44.98 -4.65 6.35
C LYS A 10 -44.43 -5.95 6.89
N VAL A 11 -43.59 -6.56 6.11
CA VAL A 11 -42.86 -7.78 6.48
C VAL A 11 -41.41 -7.43 6.66
N ILE A 12 -40.87 -7.67 7.85
CA ILE A 12 -39.45 -7.55 8.12
C ILE A 12 -38.76 -8.82 7.61
N ILE A 13 -37.82 -8.64 6.70
CA ILE A 13 -37.00 -9.72 6.16
C ILE A 13 -35.64 -9.60 6.81
N PHE A 14 -35.25 -10.64 7.53
CA PHE A 14 -33.90 -10.75 8.10
C PHE A 14 -33.01 -11.55 7.14
N THR A 15 -31.79 -11.12 7.02
CA THR A 15 -30.69 -11.86 6.38
C THR A 15 -29.83 -12.48 7.48
N ASP A 16 -29.04 -13.47 7.10
CA ASP A 16 -27.95 -13.99 7.94
C ASP A 16 -26.65 -13.67 7.21
N THR A 17 -26.15 -12.47 7.47
CA THR A 17 -24.99 -11.93 6.76
C THR A 17 -23.75 -12.04 7.64
N ASP A 18 -22.73 -12.71 7.13
CA ASP A 18 -21.39 -12.71 7.73
C ASP A 18 -20.64 -11.45 7.30
N TRP A 19 -20.77 -10.41 8.10
CA TRP A 19 -20.10 -9.13 7.84
C TRP A 19 -18.57 -9.22 7.95
N GLN A 20 -18.04 -10.18 8.70
CA GLN A 20 -16.60 -10.36 8.82
C GLN A 20 -15.99 -10.87 7.52
N SER A 21 -16.65 -11.82 6.86
CA SER A 21 -16.16 -12.37 5.60
C SER A 21 -16.11 -11.36 4.46
N GLN A 22 -16.88 -10.28 4.55
CA GLN A 22 -16.81 -9.18 3.57
C GLN A 22 -15.56 -8.31 3.75
N TRP A 23 -15.08 -8.19 4.99
CA TRP A 23 -13.93 -7.34 5.32
C TRP A 23 -12.61 -8.10 5.33
N PHE A 24 -12.63 -9.37 5.64
CA PHE A 24 -11.43 -10.20 5.71
C PHE A 24 -11.45 -11.27 4.63
N THR A 25 -10.38 -11.29 3.87
CA THR A 25 -10.19 -12.24 2.77
C THR A 25 -8.88 -13.00 2.98
N ASP A 26 -8.79 -14.17 2.35
CA ASP A 26 -7.50 -14.85 2.27
C ASP A 26 -6.53 -13.97 1.48
N ALA A 27 -5.41 -13.64 2.11
CA ALA A 27 -4.37 -12.82 1.52
C ALA A 27 -3.28 -13.70 0.90
N PHE A 28 -2.90 -13.38 -0.30
CA PHE A 28 -1.74 -13.98 -0.94
C PHE A 28 -0.60 -12.99 -0.99
N TRP A 29 0.56 -13.40 -0.50
CA TRP A 29 1.78 -12.63 -0.67
C TRP A 29 2.85 -13.46 -1.38
N HIS A 30 3.69 -12.80 -2.15
CA HIS A 30 4.79 -13.44 -2.86
C HIS A 30 5.97 -12.48 -2.97
N LYS A 31 7.16 -13.05 -3.10
CA LYS A 31 8.39 -12.29 -3.29
C LYS A 31 9.29 -13.02 -4.27
N GLU A 32 9.67 -12.32 -5.33
CA GLU A 32 10.66 -12.76 -6.28
C GLU A 32 11.96 -11.99 -6.10
N TYR A 33 13.07 -12.65 -6.31
CA TYR A 33 14.39 -12.07 -6.24
C TYR A 33 15.29 -12.71 -7.29
N ILE A 34 15.97 -11.85 -8.04
CA ILE A 34 17.02 -12.26 -8.97
C ILE A 34 18.23 -11.38 -8.70
N GLY A 35 19.38 -12.02 -8.51
CA GLY A 35 20.63 -11.31 -8.27
C GLY A 35 21.76 -11.93 -9.06
N VAL A 36 22.67 -11.07 -9.47
CA VAL A 36 23.93 -11.44 -10.12
C VAL A 36 25.07 -10.71 -9.45
N ASN A 37 26.15 -11.40 -9.22
CA ASN A 37 27.39 -10.82 -8.72
C ASN A 37 28.59 -11.46 -9.38
N GLY A 38 29.65 -10.70 -9.48
CA GLY A 38 30.89 -11.16 -10.09
C GLY A 38 32.01 -10.16 -9.93
N GLY A 39 33.12 -10.49 -10.53
CA GLY A 39 34.23 -9.56 -10.52
C GLY A 39 35.56 -10.19 -10.82
N THR A 40 36.55 -9.32 -10.80
CA THR A 40 37.97 -9.62 -10.90
C THR A 40 38.70 -8.98 -9.73
N ASP A 41 40.00 -9.11 -9.67
CA ASP A 41 40.82 -8.42 -8.64
C ASP A 41 40.71 -6.90 -8.71
N LYS A 42 40.30 -6.36 -9.86
CA LYS A 42 40.17 -4.90 -10.07
C LYS A 42 38.76 -4.39 -10.01
N LEU A 43 37.79 -5.20 -10.39
CA LEU A 43 36.37 -4.83 -10.48
C LEU A 43 35.53 -5.85 -9.76
N LYS A 44 34.67 -5.40 -8.88
CA LYS A 44 33.61 -6.21 -8.27
C LYS A 44 32.27 -5.54 -8.55
N TYR A 45 31.26 -6.33 -8.82
CA TYR A 45 29.91 -5.83 -9.05
C TYR A 45 28.86 -6.79 -8.48
N ALA A 46 27.76 -6.22 -8.09
CA ALA A 46 26.55 -6.94 -7.78
C ALA A 46 25.33 -6.14 -8.26
N ALA A 47 24.33 -6.82 -8.77
CA ALA A 47 23.07 -6.23 -9.11
C ALA A 47 21.94 -7.19 -8.74
N SER A 48 20.81 -6.65 -8.29
CA SER A 48 19.66 -7.46 -7.96
C SER A 48 18.36 -6.70 -8.22
N VAL A 49 17.34 -7.48 -8.56
CA VAL A 49 15.96 -7.02 -8.73
C VAL A 49 15.11 -7.83 -7.78
N SER A 50 14.20 -7.18 -7.09
CA SER A 50 13.18 -7.86 -6.30
C SER A 50 11.81 -7.25 -6.52
N TYR A 51 10.82 -8.11 -6.46
CA TYR A 51 9.42 -7.74 -6.42
C TYR A 51 8.76 -8.39 -5.21
N HIS A 52 7.93 -7.63 -4.52
CA HIS A 52 7.10 -8.14 -3.44
C HIS A 52 5.68 -7.64 -3.66
N GLY A 53 4.74 -8.58 -3.67
CA GLY A 53 3.31 -8.34 -3.76
C GLY A 53 2.60 -8.91 -2.54
N ASP A 54 1.67 -8.15 -1.99
CA ASP A 54 0.83 -8.52 -0.86
C ASP A 54 -0.58 -7.99 -1.13
N ASP A 55 -1.55 -8.87 -1.22
CA ASP A 55 -2.94 -8.49 -1.49
C ASP A 55 -3.68 -8.03 -0.22
N GLY A 56 -3.05 -8.10 0.94
CA GLY A 56 -3.65 -7.69 2.21
C GLY A 56 -4.83 -8.56 2.67
N MET A 57 -4.93 -8.81 3.96
CA MET A 57 -6.05 -9.58 4.54
C MET A 57 -7.34 -8.77 4.66
N VAL A 58 -7.27 -7.48 4.53
CA VAL A 58 -8.44 -6.60 4.60
C VAL A 58 -8.84 -6.20 3.19
N ALA A 59 -10.12 -6.31 2.89
CA ALA A 59 -10.67 -5.92 1.59
C ALA A 59 -10.17 -4.55 1.15
N MET A 60 -9.92 -4.38 -0.15
CA MET A 60 -9.40 -3.14 -0.78
C MET A 60 -7.97 -2.76 -0.37
N SER A 61 -7.27 -3.55 0.42
CA SER A 61 -5.88 -3.25 0.77
C SER A 61 -4.91 -4.05 -0.07
N SER A 62 -3.84 -3.41 -0.52
CA SER A 62 -2.74 -4.10 -1.22
C SER A 62 -1.43 -3.33 -1.09
N TYR A 63 -0.34 -4.05 -1.20
CA TYR A 63 0.99 -3.50 -1.18
C TYR A 63 1.85 -4.17 -2.24
N LYS A 64 2.51 -3.37 -3.08
CA LYS A 64 3.43 -3.85 -4.11
C LYS A 64 4.69 -3.01 -4.08
N VAL A 65 5.84 -3.66 -4.11
CA VAL A 65 7.12 -2.97 -4.17
C VAL A 65 8.05 -3.65 -5.16
N PHE A 66 8.64 -2.84 -6.00
CA PHE A 66 9.72 -3.20 -6.90
C PHE A 66 10.99 -2.54 -6.40
N THR A 67 12.09 -3.28 -6.32
CA THR A 67 13.40 -2.75 -5.89
C THR A 67 14.46 -3.19 -6.88
N LEU A 68 15.30 -2.24 -7.27
CA LEU A 68 16.52 -2.47 -8.02
C LEU A 68 17.69 -2.00 -7.16
N HIS A 69 18.64 -2.89 -6.94
CA HIS A 69 19.88 -2.61 -6.23
C HIS A 69 21.10 -2.85 -7.14
N GLY A 70 22.08 -2.02 -7.04
CA GLY A 70 23.36 -2.22 -7.71
C GLY A 70 24.51 -1.72 -6.88
N SER A 71 25.61 -2.42 -6.94
CA SER A 71 26.86 -2.00 -6.32
C SER A 71 28.05 -2.36 -7.18
N THR A 72 29.05 -1.50 -7.18
CA THR A 72 30.34 -1.79 -7.84
C THR A 72 31.48 -1.19 -7.05
N SER A 73 32.62 -1.86 -7.08
CA SER A 73 33.89 -1.29 -6.64
C SER A 73 34.96 -1.53 -7.68
N PHE A 74 35.78 -0.53 -7.92
CA PHE A 74 36.82 -0.52 -8.94
C PHE A 74 38.11 0.02 -8.40
N LYS A 75 39.17 -0.77 -8.48
CA LYS A 75 40.52 -0.33 -8.17
C LYS A 75 41.12 0.48 -9.33
N ILE A 76 41.09 1.80 -9.22
CA ILE A 76 41.64 2.72 -10.22
C ILE A 76 43.13 2.53 -10.30
N THR A 77 43.80 2.45 -9.14
CA THR A 77 45.23 2.12 -9.00
C THR A 77 45.39 1.08 -7.89
N LYS A 78 46.64 0.69 -7.58
CA LYS A 78 46.92 -0.20 -6.44
C LYS A 78 46.48 0.40 -5.10
N ASN A 79 46.47 1.74 -5.02
CA ASN A 79 46.21 2.47 -3.79
C ASN A 79 44.91 3.26 -3.78
N LEU A 80 44.21 3.34 -4.93
CA LEU A 80 42.97 4.11 -5.08
C LEU A 80 41.85 3.22 -5.55
N GLU A 81 40.79 3.18 -4.77
CA GLU A 81 39.55 2.43 -5.04
C GLU A 81 38.36 3.38 -5.07
N ALA A 82 37.51 3.24 -6.08
CA ALA A 82 36.21 3.88 -6.16
C ALA A 82 35.12 2.85 -5.95
N SER A 83 34.07 3.22 -5.24
CA SER A 83 32.88 2.38 -5.04
C SER A 83 31.62 3.19 -5.28
N THR A 84 30.60 2.52 -5.78
CA THR A 84 29.26 3.10 -5.87
C THR A 84 28.21 2.06 -5.53
N THR A 85 27.15 2.51 -4.87
CA THR A 85 25.92 1.75 -4.68
C THR A 85 24.76 2.59 -5.11
N PHE A 86 23.72 1.96 -5.62
CA PHE A 86 22.45 2.63 -5.86
C PHE A 86 21.29 1.69 -5.51
N ASP A 87 20.23 2.29 -5.02
CA ASP A 87 18.97 1.63 -4.70
C ASP A 87 17.84 2.45 -5.29
N LEU A 88 17.01 1.79 -6.10
CA LEU A 88 15.79 2.36 -6.65
C LEU A 88 14.62 1.52 -6.16
N SER A 89 13.60 2.14 -5.62
CA SER A 89 12.41 1.44 -5.16
C SER A 89 11.15 2.19 -5.57
N ARG A 90 10.19 1.44 -6.06
CA ARG A 90 8.85 1.94 -6.36
C ARG A 90 7.83 1.12 -5.58
N GLN A 91 7.14 1.79 -4.69
CA GLN A 91 6.08 1.20 -3.88
C GLN A 91 4.73 1.72 -4.36
N LYS A 92 3.78 0.83 -4.50
CA LYS A 92 2.36 1.14 -4.66
C LYS A 92 1.60 0.47 -3.54
N LYS A 93 0.70 1.21 -2.93
CA LYS A 93 -0.21 0.64 -1.93
C LYS A 93 -1.60 1.22 -2.10
N HIS A 94 -2.58 0.38 -1.91
CA HIS A 94 -3.94 0.77 -1.65
C HIS A 94 -4.15 0.65 -0.13
N PRO A 95 -3.98 1.75 0.61
CA PRO A 95 -4.21 1.72 2.05
C PRO A 95 -5.70 1.68 2.31
N LEU A 96 -6.07 1.12 3.44
CA LEU A 96 -7.42 1.25 3.97
C LEU A 96 -7.83 2.72 4.06
N ILE A 97 -9.13 2.93 4.01
CA ILE A 97 -9.74 4.24 4.22
C ILE A 97 -9.29 4.79 5.57
N ASP A 98 -9.08 6.09 5.67
CA ASP A 98 -8.52 6.76 6.86
C ASP A 98 -9.23 6.46 8.17
N ASN A 99 -10.50 6.10 8.11
CA ASN A 99 -11.27 5.77 9.29
C ASN A 99 -11.62 4.28 9.33
N TYR A 100 -10.59 3.43 9.49
CA TYR A 100 -10.80 1.98 9.61
C TYR A 100 -11.76 1.60 10.74
N TYR A 101 -11.83 2.38 11.81
CA TYR A 101 -12.80 2.14 12.88
C TYR A 101 -14.24 2.33 12.38
N GLN A 102 -14.49 3.37 11.59
CA GLN A 102 -15.81 3.60 11.01
C GLN A 102 -16.16 2.54 9.96
N ALA A 103 -15.21 2.18 9.11
CA ALA A 103 -15.42 1.21 8.06
C ALA A 103 -15.45 -0.22 8.61
N ILE A 104 -14.33 -0.70 9.10
CA ILE A 104 -14.17 -2.10 9.52
C ILE A 104 -14.86 -2.34 10.86
N GLY A 105 -14.55 -1.53 11.88
CA GLY A 105 -15.04 -1.75 13.23
C GLY A 105 -16.55 -1.74 13.32
N ARG A 106 -17.22 -0.81 12.64
CA ARG A 106 -18.69 -0.76 12.62
C ARG A 106 -19.31 -1.74 11.64
N GLY A 107 -18.61 -2.02 10.53
CA GLY A 107 -19.06 -3.05 9.59
C GLY A 107 -19.09 -4.44 10.22
N ILE A 108 -18.04 -4.82 10.95
CA ILE A 108 -17.94 -6.13 11.60
C ILE A 108 -18.99 -6.33 12.70
N ILE A 109 -19.30 -5.28 13.47
CA ILE A 109 -20.30 -5.35 14.56
C ILE A 109 -21.73 -5.11 14.07
N ALA A 110 -21.95 -4.94 12.78
CA ALA A 110 -23.30 -4.84 12.25
C ALA A 110 -24.11 -6.11 12.60
N ALA A 111 -25.40 -5.93 12.87
CA ALA A 111 -26.25 -7.05 13.17
C ALA A 111 -26.30 -8.03 11.99
N PRO A 112 -26.14 -9.35 12.19
CA PRO A 112 -26.23 -10.32 11.10
C PRO A 112 -27.57 -10.25 10.35
N THR A 113 -28.61 -9.75 11.02
CA THR A 113 -29.94 -9.53 10.42
C THR A 113 -30.04 -8.29 9.53
N ALA A 114 -29.02 -7.44 9.50
CA ALA A 114 -28.99 -6.28 8.62
C ALA A 114 -28.78 -6.70 7.17
N ARG A 115 -29.33 -5.92 6.25
CA ARG A 115 -29.27 -6.16 4.81
C ARG A 115 -28.24 -5.22 4.18
N GLU A 116 -27.54 -5.71 3.19
CA GLU A 116 -26.61 -4.90 2.40
C GLU A 116 -27.35 -3.97 1.43
N PHE A 117 -28.41 -4.48 0.81
CA PHE A 117 -29.28 -3.75 -0.11
C PHE A 117 -30.72 -3.76 0.34
N ASP A 118 -31.44 -2.70 0.06
CA ASP A 118 -32.89 -2.63 0.21
C ASP A 118 -33.61 -3.32 -0.96
N ASP A 119 -34.94 -3.24 -0.98
CA ASP A 119 -35.74 -3.88 -2.02
C ASP A 119 -35.66 -3.17 -3.38
N ASN A 120 -35.13 -1.94 -3.42
CA ASN A 120 -34.91 -1.17 -4.64
C ASN A 120 -33.49 -1.40 -5.19
N GLY A 121 -32.63 -2.09 -4.45
CA GLY A 121 -31.23 -2.29 -4.79
C GLY A 121 -30.30 -1.18 -4.30
N ASP A 122 -30.79 -0.28 -3.44
CA ASP A 122 -29.98 0.76 -2.84
C ASP A 122 -29.22 0.22 -1.62
N TRP A 123 -28.03 0.78 -1.37
CA TRP A 123 -27.19 0.40 -0.24
C TRP A 123 -27.84 0.74 1.10
N CYS A 124 -27.98 -0.25 1.96
CA CYS A 124 -28.47 -0.05 3.32
C CYS A 124 -27.37 0.48 4.25
N GLN A 125 -27.80 1.31 5.20
CA GLN A 125 -26.97 1.68 6.34
C GLN A 125 -27.00 0.57 7.38
N LEU A 126 -25.84 0.14 7.85
CA LEU A 126 -25.70 -0.96 8.81
C LEU A 126 -25.81 -0.50 10.28
N SER A 127 -25.88 0.80 10.53
CA SER A 127 -26.06 1.35 11.88
C SER A 127 -27.02 2.53 11.88
N SER A 128 -27.72 2.71 12.99
CA SER A 128 -28.65 3.83 13.22
C SER A 128 -27.98 5.21 13.14
N ASN A 129 -26.66 5.28 13.30
CA ASN A 129 -25.89 6.53 13.26
C ASN A 129 -25.43 6.91 11.85
N GLY A 130 -25.85 6.18 10.81
CA GLY A 130 -25.59 6.53 9.42
C GLY A 130 -24.14 6.38 8.94
N ASN A 131 -23.26 5.77 9.71
CA ASN A 131 -21.82 5.75 9.45
C ASN A 131 -21.22 4.35 9.25
N ALA A 132 -22.02 3.30 9.24
CA ALA A 132 -21.58 1.94 8.94
C ALA A 132 -22.19 1.48 7.62
N HIS A 133 -21.35 0.95 6.75
CA HIS A 133 -21.72 0.40 5.45
C HIS A 133 -20.96 -0.92 5.24
N SER A 134 -21.39 -1.70 4.26
CA SER A 134 -20.70 -2.91 3.85
C SER A 134 -19.33 -2.61 3.22
N ALA A 135 -18.48 -3.62 3.11
CA ALA A 135 -17.21 -3.50 2.38
C ALA A 135 -17.46 -3.12 0.91
N GLY A 136 -18.46 -3.74 0.27
CA GLY A 136 -18.83 -3.44 -1.11
C GLY A 136 -19.26 -1.99 -1.33
N TRP A 137 -19.94 -1.39 -0.35
CA TRP A 137 -20.26 0.04 -0.41
C TRP A 137 -19.01 0.90 -0.46
N TYR A 138 -18.04 0.63 0.43
CA TYR A 138 -16.78 1.37 0.44
C TYR A 138 -16.00 1.16 -0.86
N GLU A 139 -15.95 -0.05 -1.39
CA GLU A 139 -15.30 -0.36 -2.67
C GLU A 139 -15.93 0.40 -3.84
N SER A 140 -17.25 0.56 -3.83
CA SER A 140 -17.97 1.26 -4.89
C SER A 140 -17.76 2.78 -4.89
N PHE A 141 -17.50 3.37 -3.72
CA PHE A 141 -17.46 4.83 -3.57
C PHE A 141 -16.08 5.40 -3.31
N TYR A 142 -15.10 4.58 -2.97
CA TYR A 142 -13.76 5.06 -2.60
C TYR A 142 -12.66 4.33 -3.35
N ASP A 143 -11.72 5.10 -3.86
CA ASP A 143 -10.45 4.60 -4.37
C ASP A 143 -9.31 5.42 -3.76
N ARG A 144 -8.30 4.76 -3.25
CA ARG A 144 -7.13 5.38 -2.67
C ARG A 144 -5.87 4.66 -3.11
N GLU A 145 -5.03 5.38 -3.83
CA GLU A 145 -3.73 4.88 -4.23
C GLU A 145 -2.62 5.75 -3.62
N GLN A 146 -1.57 5.14 -3.15
CA GLN A 146 -0.34 5.81 -2.74
C GLN A 146 0.84 5.20 -3.47
N ALA A 147 1.63 6.05 -4.10
CA ALA A 147 2.87 5.67 -4.76
C ALA A 147 4.06 6.39 -4.11
N ILE A 148 5.08 5.64 -3.76
CA ILE A 148 6.32 6.16 -3.19
C ILE A 148 7.46 5.70 -4.09
N ASN A 149 8.23 6.66 -4.61
CA ASN A 149 9.44 6.36 -5.33
C ASN A 149 10.63 6.83 -4.49
N ARG A 150 11.60 5.96 -4.32
CA ARG A 150 12.84 6.27 -3.60
C ARG A 150 14.02 5.96 -4.50
N ALA A 151 14.96 6.89 -4.51
CA ALA A 151 16.24 6.71 -5.15
C ALA A 151 17.35 7.08 -4.14
N SER A 152 18.27 6.19 -3.93
CA SER A 152 19.46 6.48 -3.14
C SER A 152 20.72 6.03 -3.89
N GLY A 153 21.79 6.75 -3.69
CA GLY A 153 23.09 6.44 -4.26
C GLY A 153 24.20 6.87 -3.35
N THR A 154 25.24 6.08 -3.31
CA THR A 154 26.47 6.39 -2.58
C THR A 154 27.64 6.25 -3.54
N PHE A 155 28.49 7.25 -3.57
CA PHE A 155 29.78 7.22 -4.26
C PHE A 155 30.90 7.38 -3.22
N GLY A 156 31.85 6.44 -3.21
CA GLY A 156 32.97 6.42 -2.28
C GLY A 156 34.31 6.38 -3.00
N LEU A 157 35.25 7.07 -2.45
CA LEU A 157 36.68 7.01 -2.82
C LEU A 157 37.52 6.66 -1.59
N LYS A 158 38.35 5.65 -1.72
CA LYS A 158 39.30 5.21 -0.70
C LYS A 158 40.71 5.28 -1.27
N TRP A 159 41.57 6.07 -0.63
CA TRP A 159 42.95 6.25 -1.05
C TRP A 159 43.89 5.86 0.08
N ASN A 160 44.66 4.80 -0.12
CA ASN A 160 45.75 4.40 0.75
C ASN A 160 46.98 5.21 0.34
N ILE A 161 47.25 6.31 1.07
CA ILE A 161 48.32 7.27 0.73
C ILE A 161 49.69 6.66 1.00
N THR A 162 49.81 6.02 2.16
CA THR A 162 51.01 5.30 2.61
C THR A 162 50.60 4.24 3.62
N ASP A 163 51.54 3.41 4.06
CA ASP A 163 51.29 2.43 5.10
C ASP A 163 50.81 3.12 6.39
N GLY A 164 49.62 2.72 6.86
CA GLY A 164 48.99 3.30 8.04
C GLY A 164 48.22 4.60 7.82
N LEU A 165 48.22 5.20 6.60
CA LEU A 165 47.46 6.40 6.30
C LEU A 165 46.50 6.19 5.14
N THR A 166 45.19 6.23 5.42
CA THR A 166 44.10 6.11 4.42
C THR A 166 43.23 7.35 4.47
N ALA A 167 42.97 7.94 3.32
CA ALA A 167 41.92 8.95 3.13
C ALA A 167 40.66 8.31 2.57
N PHE A 168 39.52 8.79 3.03
CA PHE A 168 38.21 8.34 2.57
C PHE A 168 37.31 9.55 2.27
N ALA A 169 36.64 9.53 1.12
CA ALA A 169 35.64 10.52 0.76
C ALA A 169 34.36 9.78 0.32
N GLN A 170 33.21 10.29 0.73
CA GLN A 170 31.93 9.71 0.38
C GLN A 170 30.90 10.80 0.07
N TYR A 171 30.15 10.59 -0.98
CA TYR A 171 28.98 11.39 -1.35
C TYR A 171 27.75 10.51 -1.36
N ASN A 172 26.69 10.98 -0.70
CA ASN A 172 25.40 10.28 -0.65
C ASN A 172 24.35 11.16 -1.29
N TYR A 173 23.52 10.55 -2.13
CA TYR A 173 22.33 11.12 -2.72
C TYR A 173 21.11 10.36 -2.22
N PHE A 174 20.04 11.08 -1.89
CA PHE A 174 18.77 10.49 -1.51
C PHE A 174 17.64 11.35 -2.06
N ASP A 175 16.68 10.69 -2.72
CA ASP A 175 15.45 11.29 -3.19
C ASP A 175 14.27 10.41 -2.75
N ASN A 176 13.19 11.03 -2.32
CA ASN A 176 11.97 10.34 -1.92
C ASN A 176 10.77 11.16 -2.36
N SER A 177 10.05 10.67 -3.36
CA SER A 177 8.83 11.30 -3.83
C SER A 177 7.59 10.50 -3.43
N TYR A 178 6.59 11.19 -2.94
CA TYR A 178 5.29 10.64 -2.56
C TYR A 178 4.20 11.22 -3.45
N ARG A 179 3.30 10.35 -3.92
CA ARG A 179 2.07 10.73 -4.60
C ARG A 179 0.93 9.94 -3.99
N GLY A 180 -0.05 10.64 -3.45
CA GLY A 180 -1.31 10.04 -3.01
C GLY A 180 -2.46 10.55 -3.86
N SER A 181 -3.37 9.67 -4.21
CA SER A 181 -4.68 10.02 -4.79
C SER A 181 -5.78 9.41 -3.93
N TYR A 182 -6.80 10.19 -3.71
CA TYR A 182 -8.01 9.78 -3.03
C TYR A 182 -9.20 10.23 -3.87
N TYR A 183 -10.02 9.30 -4.26
CA TYR A 183 -11.24 9.55 -5.00
C TYR A 183 -12.42 9.06 -4.17
N ALA A 184 -13.41 9.91 -4.00
CA ALA A 184 -14.70 9.55 -3.49
C ALA A 184 -15.74 9.80 -4.58
N TYR A 185 -16.41 8.76 -5.03
CA TYR A 185 -17.37 8.81 -6.13
C TYR A 185 -18.78 9.06 -5.60
N GLY A 186 -19.55 9.85 -6.35
CA GLY A 186 -20.97 10.10 -6.07
C GLY A 186 -21.25 11.04 -4.90
N GLU A 187 -22.49 11.04 -4.44
CA GLU A 187 -22.95 11.82 -3.31
C GLU A 187 -23.05 10.95 -2.06
N ARG A 188 -22.48 11.42 -0.97
CA ARG A 188 -22.67 10.85 0.35
C ARG A 188 -23.62 11.74 1.13
N ASN A 189 -24.81 11.22 1.47
CA ASN A 189 -25.84 11.96 2.24
C ASN A 189 -26.18 13.35 1.65
N GLY A 190 -26.29 13.46 0.31
CA GLY A 190 -26.58 14.71 -0.36
C GLY A 190 -25.45 15.74 -0.42
N THR A 191 -24.23 15.33 -0.02
CA THR A 191 -23.04 16.20 -0.11
C THR A 191 -22.13 15.68 -1.22
N PRO A 192 -21.77 16.53 -2.21
CA PRO A 192 -20.81 16.13 -3.25
C PRO A 192 -19.49 15.70 -2.64
N ASN A 193 -18.96 14.57 -3.12
CA ASN A 193 -17.68 14.07 -2.65
C ASN A 193 -16.52 14.85 -3.26
N ASN A 194 -15.55 15.18 -2.44
CA ASN A 194 -14.36 15.90 -2.85
C ASN A 194 -13.27 14.94 -3.33
N VAL A 195 -12.66 15.27 -4.44
CA VAL A 195 -11.42 14.61 -4.91
C VAL A 195 -10.24 15.36 -4.32
N SER A 196 -9.38 14.68 -3.59
CA SER A 196 -8.13 15.25 -3.12
C SER A 196 -6.93 14.58 -3.77
N LEU A 197 -5.99 15.39 -4.24
CA LEU A 197 -4.70 14.95 -4.77
C LEU A 197 -3.61 15.48 -3.84
N GLU A 198 -2.88 14.57 -3.22
CA GLU A 198 -1.71 14.94 -2.42
C GLU A 198 -0.43 14.60 -3.19
N ARG A 199 0.44 15.57 -3.31
CA ARG A 199 1.77 15.40 -3.89
C ARG A 199 2.80 16.05 -2.98
N ASN A 200 3.69 15.24 -2.40
CA ASN A 200 4.88 15.69 -1.72
C ASN A 200 6.12 15.24 -2.53
N THR A 201 6.96 16.16 -2.86
CA THR A 201 8.27 15.93 -3.50
C THR A 201 9.38 16.23 -2.53
#